data_e194e99259a28e5ff8cb454831c30253
#
_entry.id   e194e99259a28e5ff8cb454831c30253
#
_cell.length_a   1.000
_cell.length_b   1.000
_cell.length_c   1.000
_cell.angle_alpha   90.00
_cell.angle_beta   90.00
_cell.angle_gamma   90.00
#
_symmetry.space_group_name_H-M   'P 1'
#
loop_
_entity.id
_entity.type
_entity.pdbx_description
1 polymer ?
#
loop_
_entity_poly.entity_id
_entity_poly.type
_entity_poly.pdbx_seq_one_letter_code
_entity_poly.pdbx_strand_id
1 'polypeptide(L)'
;METRKKIMNSAFELFAKKGISFSLTEVASEVGIKKASIYAHFQSKEMLLKEVIDKELKEYFFEINQENDNLEKIFYGVLDYYNNSQTKLLFWKRLLLLPPEAIEDSILDKVHKLSEDRFQIVKELIVSESKKGRIKINCDEAFCLMFFSLIHGLLSSELIYHPYNIREHYDIIWNQFWLSIKK
;
A
#
# COMPACT_ATOMS: atom_id res chain seq x y z
N MET A 1 18.78 -18.92 -5.83
CA MET A 1 17.45 -18.39 -5.45
C MET A 1 17.46 -17.62 -4.12
N GLU A 2 18.07 -18.14 -3.07
CA GLU A 2 18.06 -17.52 -1.74
C GLU A 2 18.75 -16.14 -1.68
N THR A 3 19.96 -16.00 -2.27
CA THR A 3 20.71 -14.74 -2.26
C THR A 3 19.97 -13.61 -2.96
N ARG A 4 19.34 -13.89 -4.12
CA ARG A 4 18.55 -12.89 -4.85
C ARG A 4 17.37 -12.38 -4.02
N LYS A 5 16.67 -13.25 -3.30
CA LYS A 5 15.58 -12.89 -2.39
C LYS A 5 16.09 -12.02 -1.22
N LYS A 6 17.26 -12.35 -0.64
CA LYS A 6 17.88 -11.55 0.42
C LYS A 6 18.25 -10.15 -0.07
N ILE A 7 18.79 -10.00 -1.28
CA ILE A 7 19.10 -8.71 -1.91
C ILE A 7 17.80 -7.87 -2.08
N MET A 8 16.73 -8.47 -2.61
CA MET A 8 15.45 -7.78 -2.77
C MET A 8 14.85 -7.34 -1.43
N ASN A 9 14.89 -8.18 -0.42
CA ASN A 9 14.36 -7.84 0.91
C ASN A 9 15.17 -6.69 1.56
N SER A 10 16.51 -6.74 1.48
CA SER A 10 17.35 -5.64 1.98
C SER A 10 17.08 -4.33 1.23
N ALA A 11 16.94 -4.39 -0.11
CA ALA A 11 16.60 -3.20 -0.89
C ALA A 11 15.22 -2.63 -0.53
N PHE A 12 14.23 -3.49 -0.26
CA PHE A 12 12.90 -3.10 0.24
C PHE A 12 13.00 -2.34 1.57
N GLU A 13 13.70 -2.92 2.56
CA GLU A 13 13.90 -2.32 3.88
C GLU A 13 14.65 -0.97 3.79
N LEU A 14 15.72 -0.92 3.00
CA LEU A 14 16.52 0.28 2.81
C LEU A 14 15.73 1.37 2.08
N PHE A 15 14.96 1.03 1.06
CA PHE A 15 14.09 2.00 0.39
C PHE A 15 13.01 2.52 1.33
N ALA A 16 12.36 1.68 2.13
CA ALA A 16 11.40 2.12 3.12
C ALA A 16 11.99 3.11 4.13
N LYS A 17 13.25 2.90 4.55
CA LYS A 17 13.94 3.75 5.53
C LYS A 17 14.51 5.03 4.92
N LYS A 18 15.14 4.94 3.74
CA LYS A 18 16.00 6.00 3.15
C LYS A 18 15.51 6.55 1.82
N GLY A 19 14.45 5.95 1.24
CA GLY A 19 14.03 6.26 -0.13
C GLY A 19 15.12 5.92 -1.13
N ILE A 20 15.22 6.68 -2.21
CA ILE A 20 16.19 6.44 -3.28
C ILE A 20 17.66 6.66 -2.86
N SER A 21 17.94 7.25 -1.70
CA SER A 21 19.31 7.52 -1.25
C SER A 21 20.09 6.28 -0.81
N PHE A 22 19.46 5.12 -0.61
CA PHE A 22 20.17 3.88 -0.30
C PHE A 22 21.16 3.49 -1.43
N SER A 23 22.22 2.77 -1.08
CA SER A 23 23.27 2.34 -2.01
C SER A 23 23.33 0.82 -2.13
N LEU A 24 23.82 0.30 -3.27
CA LEU A 24 24.07 -1.14 -3.42
C LEU A 24 25.18 -1.63 -2.46
N THR A 25 26.03 -0.74 -1.95
CA THR A 25 27.02 -1.10 -0.92
C THR A 25 26.34 -1.41 0.41
N GLU A 26 25.32 -0.65 0.80
CA GLU A 26 24.50 -0.94 1.99
C GLU A 26 23.74 -2.26 1.85
N VAL A 27 23.10 -2.49 0.69
CA VAL A 27 22.46 -3.78 0.40
C VAL A 27 23.44 -4.94 0.53
N ALA A 28 24.64 -4.81 -0.06
CA ALA A 28 25.67 -5.84 0.01
C ALA A 28 26.11 -6.12 1.46
N SER A 29 26.27 -5.05 2.25
CA SER A 29 26.64 -5.14 3.67
C SER A 29 25.57 -5.87 4.50
N GLU A 30 24.29 -5.52 4.33
CA GLU A 30 23.18 -6.17 5.05
C GLU A 30 23.03 -7.65 4.70
N VAL A 31 23.27 -8.00 3.43
CA VAL A 31 23.17 -9.39 2.95
C VAL A 31 24.44 -10.22 3.28
N GLY A 32 25.56 -9.57 3.64
CA GLY A 32 26.84 -10.22 3.90
C GLY A 32 27.56 -10.69 2.64
N ILE A 33 27.45 -9.96 1.53
CA ILE A 33 28.08 -10.28 0.24
C ILE A 33 28.92 -9.11 -0.28
N LYS A 34 29.77 -9.35 -1.30
CA LYS A 34 30.47 -8.26 -1.99
C LYS A 34 29.51 -7.51 -2.92
N LYS A 35 29.67 -6.17 -3.05
CA LYS A 35 28.88 -5.37 -4.00
C LYS A 35 28.89 -5.94 -5.43
N ALA A 36 30.05 -6.47 -5.88
CA ALA A 36 30.18 -7.13 -7.18
C ALA A 36 29.20 -8.32 -7.36
N SER A 37 28.88 -9.02 -6.28
CA SER A 37 27.93 -10.15 -6.31
C SER A 37 26.49 -9.72 -6.57
N ILE A 38 26.12 -8.46 -6.27
CA ILE A 38 24.79 -7.92 -6.58
C ILE A 38 24.63 -7.84 -8.10
N TYR A 39 25.66 -7.40 -8.83
CA TYR A 39 25.61 -7.27 -10.29
C TYR A 39 25.44 -8.59 -11.03
N ALA A 40 25.73 -9.75 -10.39
CA ALA A 40 25.40 -11.06 -10.94
C ALA A 40 23.87 -11.34 -10.93
N HIS A 41 23.09 -10.59 -10.14
CA HIS A 41 21.65 -10.77 -9.99
C HIS A 41 20.83 -9.60 -10.58
N PHE A 42 21.37 -8.37 -10.53
CA PHE A 42 20.68 -7.15 -10.94
C PHE A 42 21.67 -6.22 -11.64
N GLN A 43 21.36 -5.81 -12.87
CA GLN A 43 22.24 -4.98 -13.69
C GLN A 43 22.44 -3.57 -13.12
N SER A 44 21.44 -3.03 -12.41
CA SER A 44 21.50 -1.72 -11.77
C SER A 44 20.64 -1.67 -10.51
N LYS A 45 20.78 -0.59 -9.74
CA LYS A 45 19.92 -0.28 -8.57
C LYS A 45 18.48 -0.06 -8.99
N GLU A 46 18.25 0.60 -10.12
CA GLU A 46 16.93 0.89 -10.67
C GLU A 46 16.21 -0.41 -11.04
N MET A 47 16.92 -1.36 -11.68
CA MET A 47 16.35 -2.69 -11.97
C MET A 47 16.02 -3.47 -10.71
N LEU A 48 16.90 -3.45 -9.71
CA LEU A 48 16.61 -4.06 -8.40
C LEU A 48 15.35 -3.45 -7.78
N LEU A 49 15.26 -2.12 -7.73
CA LEU A 49 14.13 -1.43 -7.13
C LEU A 49 12.83 -1.69 -7.92
N LYS A 50 12.89 -1.69 -9.25
CA LYS A 50 11.75 -2.03 -10.09
C LYS A 50 11.19 -3.43 -9.80
N GLU A 51 12.06 -4.43 -9.64
CA GLU A 51 11.63 -5.78 -9.31
C GLU A 51 11.07 -5.88 -7.88
N VAL A 52 11.64 -5.13 -6.93
CA VAL A 52 11.09 -5.03 -5.58
C VAL A 52 9.68 -4.46 -5.62
N ILE A 53 9.47 -3.37 -6.36
CA ILE A 53 8.15 -2.73 -6.48
C ILE A 53 7.15 -3.65 -7.19
N ASP A 54 7.55 -4.30 -8.30
CA ASP A 54 6.69 -5.24 -9.01
C ASP A 54 6.27 -6.43 -8.12
N LYS A 55 7.15 -6.89 -7.23
CA LYS A 55 6.84 -7.92 -6.24
C LYS A 55 5.83 -7.42 -5.21
N GLU A 56 6.09 -6.27 -4.60
CA GLU A 56 5.22 -5.67 -3.59
C GLU A 56 3.83 -5.32 -4.15
N LEU A 57 3.75 -4.83 -5.39
CA LEU A 57 2.48 -4.61 -6.08
C LEU A 57 1.68 -5.90 -6.19
N LYS A 58 2.31 -6.99 -6.65
CA LYS A 58 1.63 -8.30 -6.79
C LYS A 58 1.15 -8.82 -5.44
N GLU A 59 1.97 -8.73 -4.39
CA GLU A 59 1.60 -9.16 -3.04
C GLU A 59 0.45 -8.33 -2.48
N TYR A 60 0.52 -6.99 -2.59
CA TYR A 60 -0.51 -6.08 -2.13
C TYR A 60 -1.87 -6.41 -2.77
N PHE A 61 -1.90 -6.52 -4.10
CA PHE A 61 -3.17 -6.78 -4.79
C PHE A 61 -3.67 -8.21 -4.59
N PHE A 62 -2.79 -9.18 -4.43
CA PHE A 62 -3.19 -10.54 -4.10
C PHE A 62 -3.84 -10.60 -2.72
N GLU A 63 -3.22 -10.03 -1.69
CA GLU A 63 -3.74 -10.05 -0.31
C GLU A 63 -5.05 -9.28 -0.18
N ILE A 64 -5.16 -8.11 -0.83
CA ILE A 64 -6.33 -7.23 -0.68
C ILE A 64 -7.52 -7.65 -1.55
N ASN A 65 -7.29 -8.35 -2.67
CA ASN A 65 -8.39 -8.77 -3.57
C ASN A 65 -9.10 -10.05 -3.12
N GLN A 66 -8.65 -10.72 -2.09
CA GLN A 66 -9.26 -11.99 -1.65
C GLN A 66 -10.66 -11.83 -1.04
N GLU A 67 -11.03 -10.63 -0.53
CA GLU A 67 -12.30 -10.41 0.14
C GLU A 67 -12.91 -9.03 -0.17
N ASN A 68 -13.27 -8.79 -1.44
CA ASN A 68 -13.82 -7.51 -1.90
C ASN A 68 -15.36 -7.49 -1.98
N ASP A 69 -16.06 -8.25 -1.14
CA ASP A 69 -17.52 -8.40 -1.24
C ASP A 69 -18.32 -7.34 -0.46
N ASN A 70 -17.67 -6.56 0.42
CA ASN A 70 -18.28 -5.43 1.12
C ASN A 70 -17.26 -4.38 1.57
N LEU A 71 -17.76 -3.16 1.90
CA LEU A 71 -16.93 -2.02 2.30
C LEU A 71 -16.16 -2.27 3.60
N GLU A 72 -16.74 -2.99 4.55
CA GLU A 72 -16.11 -3.30 5.83
C GLU A 72 -14.88 -4.18 5.66
N LYS A 73 -14.99 -5.23 4.86
CA LYS A 73 -13.85 -6.10 4.55
C LYS A 73 -12.74 -5.35 3.81
N ILE A 74 -13.10 -4.45 2.88
CA ILE A 74 -12.11 -3.60 2.21
C ILE A 74 -11.42 -2.68 3.22
N PHE A 75 -12.19 -2.06 4.13
CA PHE A 75 -11.65 -1.18 5.16
C PHE A 75 -10.62 -1.90 6.04
N TYR A 76 -11.01 -3.00 6.67
CA TYR A 76 -10.12 -3.76 7.54
C TYR A 76 -8.97 -4.44 6.76
N GLY A 77 -9.24 -5.01 5.60
CA GLY A 77 -8.22 -5.69 4.81
C GLY A 77 -7.07 -4.77 4.40
N VAL A 78 -7.35 -3.51 4.04
CA VAL A 78 -6.29 -2.53 3.76
C VAL A 78 -5.52 -2.16 5.02
N LEU A 79 -6.23 -1.91 6.13
CA LEU A 79 -5.58 -1.56 7.39
C LEU A 79 -4.71 -2.72 7.89
N ASP A 80 -5.19 -3.95 7.85
CA ASP A 80 -4.45 -5.14 8.31
C ASP A 80 -3.21 -5.42 7.45
N TYR A 81 -3.29 -5.21 6.13
CA TYR A 81 -2.11 -5.34 5.25
C TYR A 81 -0.95 -4.48 5.73
N TYR A 82 -1.22 -3.23 6.12
CA TYR A 82 -0.18 -2.31 6.59
C TYR A 82 0.16 -2.50 8.07
N ASN A 83 -0.81 -2.91 8.90
CA ASN A 83 -0.62 -3.13 10.34
C ASN A 83 0.38 -4.25 10.64
N ASN A 84 0.51 -5.20 9.74
CA ASN A 84 1.44 -6.31 9.87
C ASN A 84 2.90 -5.91 9.60
N SER A 85 3.15 -4.72 9.03
CA SER A 85 4.51 -4.25 8.73
C SER A 85 4.59 -2.74 8.55
N GLN A 86 5.15 -2.05 9.54
CA GLN A 86 5.45 -0.62 9.42
C GLN A 86 6.37 -0.32 8.22
N THR A 87 7.27 -1.24 7.88
CA THR A 87 8.14 -1.12 6.70
C THR A 87 7.31 -1.07 5.41
N LYS A 88 6.27 -1.91 5.28
CA LYS A 88 5.35 -1.87 4.13
C LYS A 88 4.68 -0.49 4.03
N LEU A 89 4.17 0.05 5.13
CA LEU A 89 3.55 1.36 5.16
C LEU A 89 4.51 2.47 4.71
N LEU A 90 5.72 2.50 5.25
CA LEU A 90 6.75 3.47 4.88
C LEU A 90 7.18 3.34 3.42
N PHE A 91 7.36 2.10 2.93
CA PHE A 91 7.69 1.80 1.54
C PHE A 91 6.66 2.42 0.58
N TRP A 92 5.38 2.10 0.79
CA TRP A 92 4.29 2.59 -0.05
C TRP A 92 4.10 4.10 0.04
N LYS A 93 4.18 4.70 1.24
CA LYS A 93 4.12 6.15 1.40
C LYS A 93 5.24 6.86 0.65
N ARG A 94 6.48 6.34 0.71
CA ARG A 94 7.59 6.91 -0.06
C ARG A 94 7.39 6.76 -1.56
N LEU A 95 7.00 5.58 -2.02
CA LEU A 95 6.79 5.32 -3.43
C LEU A 95 5.71 6.23 -4.03
N LEU A 96 4.61 6.44 -3.32
CA LEU A 96 3.48 7.21 -3.84
C LEU A 96 3.68 8.73 -3.72
N LEU A 97 4.38 9.20 -2.67
CA LEU A 97 4.55 10.64 -2.43
C LEU A 97 5.86 11.20 -3.01
N LEU A 98 6.88 10.36 -3.17
CA LEU A 98 8.22 10.72 -3.62
C LEU A 98 8.77 9.64 -4.55
N PRO A 99 8.13 9.39 -5.69
CA PRO A 99 8.56 8.35 -6.62
C PRO A 99 9.95 8.68 -7.19
N PRO A 100 10.82 7.68 -7.36
CA PRO A 100 12.12 7.89 -8.00
C PRO A 100 11.97 8.19 -9.50
N GLU A 101 12.52 9.30 -9.99
CA GLU A 101 12.44 9.74 -11.40
C GLU A 101 12.76 8.62 -12.41
N ALA A 102 13.79 7.81 -12.14
CA ALA A 102 14.24 6.76 -13.06
C ALA A 102 13.21 5.62 -13.31
N ILE A 103 12.16 5.53 -12.48
CA ILE A 103 11.15 4.45 -12.55
C ILE A 103 9.72 5.00 -12.51
N GLU A 104 9.57 6.33 -12.42
CA GLU A 104 8.32 7.02 -12.15
C GLU A 104 7.21 6.61 -13.13
N ASP A 105 7.39 6.84 -14.43
CA ASP A 105 6.35 6.62 -15.43
C ASP A 105 5.80 5.18 -15.44
N SER A 106 6.68 4.19 -15.53
CA SER A 106 6.28 2.78 -15.71
C SER A 106 5.63 2.16 -14.46
N ILE A 107 5.90 2.72 -13.28
CA ILE A 107 5.39 2.20 -12.00
C ILE A 107 4.15 2.96 -11.58
N LEU A 108 4.14 4.27 -11.73
CA LEU A 108 2.96 5.08 -11.44
C LEU A 108 1.78 4.68 -12.31
N ASP A 109 2.00 4.38 -13.60
CA ASP A 109 0.95 3.87 -14.48
C ASP A 109 0.32 2.57 -13.96
N LYS A 110 1.15 1.63 -13.47
CA LYS A 110 0.65 0.39 -12.86
C LYS A 110 -0.13 0.68 -11.58
N VAL A 111 0.39 1.54 -10.72
CA VAL A 111 -0.26 1.93 -9.45
C VAL A 111 -1.59 2.63 -9.74
N HIS A 112 -1.61 3.56 -10.70
CA HIS A 112 -2.82 4.29 -11.08
C HIS A 112 -3.89 3.33 -11.60
N LYS A 113 -3.54 2.46 -12.54
CA LYS A 113 -4.48 1.46 -13.08
C LYS A 113 -5.09 0.58 -11.98
N LEU A 114 -4.25 0.06 -11.10
CA LEU A 114 -4.71 -0.81 -10.00
C LEU A 114 -5.54 -0.04 -8.96
N SER A 115 -5.22 1.24 -8.73
CA SER A 115 -6.01 2.12 -7.86
C SER A 115 -7.38 2.44 -8.48
N GLU A 116 -7.43 2.64 -9.81
CA GLU A 116 -8.67 2.86 -10.55
C GLU A 116 -9.58 1.62 -10.52
N ASP A 117 -9.03 0.42 -10.77
CA ASP A 117 -9.76 -0.84 -10.65
C ASP A 117 -10.40 -0.97 -9.24
N ARG A 118 -9.64 -0.64 -8.21
CA ARG A 118 -10.12 -0.68 -6.83
C ARG A 118 -11.19 0.38 -6.53
N PHE A 119 -11.02 1.57 -7.04
CA PHE A 119 -12.01 2.64 -6.94
C PHE A 119 -13.34 2.21 -7.58
N GLN A 120 -13.27 1.55 -8.72
CA GLN A 120 -14.45 1.03 -9.41
C GLN A 120 -15.15 -0.07 -8.60
N ILE A 121 -14.42 -1.00 -7.97
CA ILE A 121 -15.00 -2.02 -7.08
C ILE A 121 -15.77 -1.37 -5.94
N VAL A 122 -15.18 -0.39 -5.25
CA VAL A 122 -15.85 0.33 -4.16
C VAL A 122 -17.10 1.06 -4.66
N LYS A 123 -17.02 1.70 -5.83
CA LYS A 123 -18.17 2.36 -6.47
C LYS A 123 -19.32 1.40 -6.73
N GLU A 124 -19.04 0.23 -7.27
CA GLU A 124 -20.06 -0.81 -7.53
C GLU A 124 -20.69 -1.35 -6.24
N LEU A 125 -19.92 -1.56 -5.19
CA LEU A 125 -20.44 -1.95 -3.88
C LEU A 125 -21.38 -0.88 -3.31
N ILE A 126 -21.01 0.39 -3.37
CA ILE A 126 -21.85 1.50 -2.90
C ILE A 126 -23.17 1.56 -3.70
N VAL A 127 -23.11 1.46 -5.02
CA VAL A 127 -24.30 1.42 -5.88
C VAL A 127 -25.20 0.25 -5.49
N SER A 128 -24.63 -0.93 -5.26
CA SER A 128 -25.36 -2.12 -4.83
C SER A 128 -26.07 -1.91 -3.49
N GLU A 129 -25.37 -1.38 -2.49
CA GLU A 129 -25.93 -1.12 -1.16
C GLU A 129 -27.00 -0.02 -1.18
N SER A 130 -26.83 0.99 -2.01
CA SER A 130 -27.85 2.03 -2.23
C SER A 130 -29.12 1.47 -2.87
N LYS A 131 -28.98 0.65 -3.92
CA LYS A 131 -30.11 -0.02 -4.57
C LYS A 131 -30.88 -0.96 -3.63
N LYS A 132 -30.19 -1.61 -2.70
CA LYS A 132 -30.80 -2.43 -1.63
C LYS A 132 -31.45 -1.59 -0.53
N GLY A 133 -31.35 -0.25 -0.60
CA GLY A 133 -31.90 0.67 0.38
C GLY A 133 -31.18 0.65 1.74
N ARG A 134 -29.96 0.10 1.83
CA ARG A 134 -29.19 0.00 3.07
C ARG A 134 -28.41 1.27 3.41
N ILE A 135 -28.07 2.06 2.40
CA ILE A 135 -27.40 3.35 2.58
C ILE A 135 -28.22 4.48 1.94
N LYS A 136 -28.11 5.69 2.53
CA LYS A 136 -28.85 6.90 2.11
C LYS A 136 -28.10 7.74 1.07
N ILE A 137 -26.89 7.36 0.72
CA ILE A 137 -26.03 8.12 -0.17
C ILE A 137 -26.23 7.65 -1.61
N ASN A 138 -26.41 8.58 -2.52
CA ASN A 138 -26.23 8.34 -3.94
C ASN A 138 -24.71 8.23 -4.19
N CYS A 139 -24.30 7.17 -4.91
CA CYS A 139 -22.90 6.96 -5.22
C CYS A 139 -22.40 8.08 -6.12
N ASP A 140 -21.56 8.92 -5.54
CA ASP A 140 -20.73 9.83 -6.29
C ASP A 140 -19.24 9.53 -6.01
N GLU A 141 -18.39 10.10 -6.83
CA GLU A 141 -16.93 9.97 -6.68
C GLU A 141 -16.45 10.53 -5.34
N ALA A 142 -17.12 11.57 -4.83
CA ALA A 142 -16.78 12.20 -3.56
C ALA A 142 -16.87 11.21 -2.39
N PHE A 143 -17.88 10.31 -2.40
CA PHE A 143 -18.00 9.30 -1.36
C PHE A 143 -16.89 8.25 -1.44
N CYS A 144 -16.54 7.78 -2.64
CA CYS A 144 -15.42 6.88 -2.81
C CYS A 144 -14.10 7.50 -2.34
N LEU A 145 -13.87 8.77 -2.68
CA LEU A 145 -12.71 9.53 -2.20
C LEU A 145 -12.70 9.67 -0.68
N MET A 146 -13.86 9.96 -0.06
CA MET A 146 -14.00 10.03 1.39
C MET A 146 -13.65 8.69 2.07
N PHE A 147 -14.13 7.57 1.52
CA PHE A 147 -13.83 6.23 2.03
C PHE A 147 -12.33 5.92 2.00
N PHE A 148 -11.68 6.15 0.87
CA PHE A 148 -10.23 5.94 0.77
C PHE A 148 -9.43 6.95 1.59
N SER A 149 -9.89 8.20 1.68
CA SER A 149 -9.24 9.22 2.52
C SER A 149 -9.29 8.85 4.00
N LEU A 150 -10.39 8.23 4.47
CA LEU A 150 -10.49 7.72 5.83
C LEU A 150 -9.42 6.66 6.09
N ILE A 151 -9.30 5.65 5.23
CA ILE A 151 -8.29 4.60 5.36
C ILE A 151 -6.87 5.19 5.34
N HIS A 152 -6.55 6.00 4.33
CA HIS A 152 -5.23 6.61 4.21
C HIS A 152 -4.91 7.59 5.34
N GLY A 153 -5.93 8.27 5.88
CA GLY A 153 -5.82 9.12 7.06
C GLY A 153 -5.45 8.32 8.29
N LEU A 154 -6.12 7.19 8.56
CA LEU A 154 -5.82 6.29 9.68
C LEU A 154 -4.39 5.75 9.61
N LEU A 155 -3.99 5.26 8.44
CA LEU A 155 -2.62 4.77 8.21
C LEU A 155 -1.55 5.87 8.39
N SER A 156 -1.87 7.12 8.04
CA SER A 156 -0.96 8.24 8.28
C SER A 156 -0.94 8.63 9.76
N SER A 157 -2.08 8.55 10.43
CA SER A 157 -2.22 8.87 11.85
C SER A 157 -1.37 7.97 12.74
N GLU A 158 -1.18 6.70 12.38
CA GLU A 158 -0.26 5.79 13.10
C GLU A 158 1.20 6.29 13.10
N LEU A 159 1.61 6.99 12.04
CA LEU A 159 2.96 7.55 11.93
C LEU A 159 3.08 8.92 12.62
N ILE A 160 1.99 9.70 12.65
CA ILE A 160 2.00 11.09 13.10
C ILE A 160 1.69 11.21 14.59
N TYR A 161 0.70 10.47 15.06
CA TYR A 161 0.14 10.62 16.41
C TYR A 161 0.66 9.53 17.37
N HIS A 162 1.94 9.23 17.30
CA HIS A 162 2.61 8.43 18.33
C HIS A 162 2.69 9.26 19.63
N PRO A 163 2.10 8.85 20.77
CA PRO A 163 1.93 7.48 21.25
C PRO A 163 0.48 6.93 21.27
N TYR A 164 -0.44 7.51 20.55
CA TYR A 164 -1.82 7.01 20.53
C TYR A 164 -1.90 5.68 19.77
N ASN A 165 -2.56 4.68 20.36
CA ASN A 165 -2.84 3.42 19.68
C ASN A 165 -4.06 3.58 18.76
N ILE A 166 -3.85 4.06 17.55
CA ILE A 166 -4.92 4.33 16.58
C ILE A 166 -5.74 3.05 16.27
N ARG A 167 -5.10 1.88 16.31
CA ARG A 167 -5.73 0.59 15.98
C ARG A 167 -6.87 0.22 16.91
N GLU A 168 -6.77 0.56 18.18
CA GLU A 168 -7.83 0.34 19.18
C GLU A 168 -9.12 1.11 18.85
N HIS A 169 -9.05 2.10 17.97
CA HIS A 169 -10.17 2.93 17.58
C HIS A 169 -10.79 2.57 16.22
N TYR A 170 -10.23 1.61 15.48
CA TYR A 170 -10.70 1.26 14.14
C TYR A 170 -12.18 0.87 14.12
N ASP A 171 -12.62 0.06 15.07
CA ASP A 171 -14.03 -0.38 15.14
C ASP A 171 -14.98 0.79 15.46
N ILE A 172 -14.57 1.69 16.34
CA ILE A 172 -15.34 2.89 16.66
C ILE A 172 -15.45 3.79 15.43
N ILE A 173 -14.33 4.01 14.74
CA ILE A 173 -14.27 4.85 13.55
C ILE A 173 -15.09 4.23 12.42
N TRP A 174 -14.97 2.92 12.18
CA TRP A 174 -15.79 2.22 11.22
C TRP A 174 -17.28 2.35 11.51
N ASN A 175 -17.68 2.10 12.75
CA ASN A 175 -19.08 2.21 13.17
C ASN A 175 -19.62 3.62 12.98
N GLN A 176 -18.88 4.67 13.33
CA GLN A 176 -19.29 6.06 13.10
C GLN A 176 -19.41 6.37 11.61
N PHE A 177 -18.44 5.94 10.81
CA PHE A 177 -18.53 6.07 9.36
C PHE A 177 -19.78 5.37 8.81
N TRP A 178 -20.00 4.09 9.18
CA TRP A 178 -21.16 3.32 8.73
C TRP A 178 -22.50 3.95 9.14
N LEU A 179 -22.63 4.40 10.38
CA LEU A 179 -23.82 5.09 10.88
C LEU A 179 -24.09 6.41 10.13
N SER A 180 -23.04 7.10 9.70
CA SER A 180 -23.19 8.36 8.94
C SER A 180 -23.84 8.15 7.56
N ILE A 181 -23.75 6.95 6.98
CA ILE A 181 -24.24 6.61 5.63
C ILE A 181 -25.43 5.66 5.62
N LYS A 182 -25.64 4.90 6.69
CA LYS A 182 -26.74 3.95 6.83
C LYS A 182 -28.09 4.68 6.79
N LYS A 183 -29.07 4.06 6.13
CA LYS A 183 -30.45 4.52 6.05
C LYS A 183 -31.23 4.25 7.33
#